data_37aa6321cd5e6f3d85b2185de3a122a1
#
_entry.id   37aa6321cd5e6f3d85b2185de3a122a1
#
_cell.length_a   1.000
_cell.length_b   1.000
_cell.length_c   1.000
_cell.angle_alpha   90.00
_cell.angle_beta   90.00
_cell.angle_gamma   90.00
#
_symmetry.space_group_name_H-M   'P 1'
#
loop_
_entity.id
_entity.type
_entity.pdbx_description
1 polymer ?
#
loop_
_entity_poly.entity_id
_entity_poly.type
_entity_poly.pdbx_seq_one_letter_code
_entity_poly.pdbx_strand_id
1 'polypeptide(L)'
;MCGIVGYVGQRPAREVVVEALRRMEYRGYDSAGIAVVDGVGQLTIRRRAGRLANLEAELANTDPALLVGGTGLGHTRWATHGRPTDRNAHPHRDAASKFAVVHNGIIENFTALRDELEREGVEFTSETDTEATVHLLARAYRHGDTAGDFVASALAVVRRLEGHYTVVFAHADEPGTIVAARRSTPLVVGIGDGEMFLGSDVAAFIPYTRNAIELGQDQAVVITADSYRITDFAGQDMTGTARPFHIDWDLSAAEKGGYEYFMLKEIAEQPTAVAETLLGHFEDGRIVLDEQRLSDHELREIDKVFVVACGTAYHSGLLAKYAIEHWTRLPVEVELASEFRYRDPVLDRSTLVVAISQSGETADTLEAVRHAKDQKAKVLAVCNTNGSQIPRECDAVIYTRAGPEIGVASTKTFLAQITANYLVGLALAQARGTKYPDEVEREYLQLEAMPELVSRVLEGIDSVAELARQFATSSAVLFLGRHVGYPVALEGALKLKELAYMHAEGFAAGELKHGPIALIEDDLPVIVVMPSPKNAAMLHSKLLSNIREIQARGAVTIVIAEEGDETVRPYADHLIEIPVVPTLYQPLLSTIPLQVFAAGVAQARGYDVDKPRNLAKSVTVE
;
A
#
# COMPACT_ATOMS: atom_id res chain seq x y z
N MET A 1 -2.56 -8.50 -1.29
CA MET A 1 -3.11 -8.28 -2.66
C MET A 1 -2.38 -9.21 -3.63
N CYS A 2 -3.07 -9.80 -4.59
CA CYS A 2 -2.46 -10.71 -5.55
C CYS A 2 -1.80 -9.96 -6.72
N GLY A 3 -0.83 -10.59 -7.41
CA GLY A 3 -0.25 -10.09 -8.63
C GLY A 3 -0.87 -10.75 -9.85
N ILE A 4 -1.46 -9.97 -10.76
CA ILE A 4 -1.92 -10.42 -12.08
C ILE A 4 -0.92 -10.00 -13.16
N VAL A 5 -0.66 -10.91 -14.09
CA VAL A 5 0.09 -10.66 -15.32
C VAL A 5 -0.67 -11.28 -16.49
N GLY A 6 -0.84 -10.52 -17.57
CA GLY A 6 -1.28 -11.01 -18.88
C GLY A 6 -0.29 -10.54 -19.94
N TYR A 7 -0.04 -11.38 -20.93
CA TYR A 7 0.87 -11.07 -22.04
C TYR A 7 0.36 -11.66 -23.34
N VAL A 8 0.40 -10.85 -24.39
CA VAL A 8 0.19 -11.26 -25.79
C VAL A 8 1.27 -10.61 -26.64
N GLY A 9 2.04 -11.42 -27.39
CA GLY A 9 3.10 -10.91 -28.25
C GLY A 9 3.94 -12.01 -28.89
N GLN A 10 5.08 -11.63 -29.44
CA GLN A 10 5.96 -12.55 -30.18
C GLN A 10 7.02 -13.22 -29.29
N ARG A 11 7.24 -12.71 -28.07
CA ARG A 11 8.20 -13.32 -27.12
C ARG A 11 7.61 -14.58 -26.49
N PRO A 12 8.45 -15.51 -26.00
CA PRO A 12 7.95 -16.64 -25.21
C PRO A 12 7.17 -16.15 -23.98
N ALA A 13 5.86 -16.36 -23.96
CA ALA A 13 4.99 -15.85 -22.87
C ALA A 13 5.43 -16.37 -21.50
N ARG A 14 5.94 -17.61 -21.42
CA ARG A 14 6.52 -18.17 -20.19
C ARG A 14 7.56 -17.24 -19.56
N GLU A 15 8.52 -16.76 -20.35
CA GLU A 15 9.64 -15.95 -19.85
C GLU A 15 9.15 -14.59 -19.38
N VAL A 16 8.32 -13.92 -20.20
CA VAL A 16 7.75 -12.62 -19.89
C VAL A 16 6.91 -12.68 -18.62
N VAL A 17 6.03 -13.68 -18.51
CA VAL A 17 5.12 -13.83 -17.38
C VAL A 17 5.87 -14.18 -16.10
N VAL A 18 6.82 -15.12 -16.13
CA VAL A 18 7.60 -15.48 -14.91
C VAL A 18 8.43 -14.30 -14.44
N GLU A 19 9.08 -13.57 -15.35
CA GLU A 19 9.86 -12.37 -14.99
C GLU A 19 8.97 -11.26 -14.40
N ALA A 20 7.78 -11.07 -14.96
CA ALA A 20 6.79 -10.15 -14.41
C ALA A 20 6.32 -10.59 -13.01
N LEU A 21 6.03 -11.89 -12.81
CA LEU A 21 5.64 -12.42 -11.49
C LEU A 21 6.75 -12.24 -10.46
N ARG A 22 8.02 -12.34 -10.85
CA ARG A 22 9.16 -12.11 -9.95
C ARG A 22 9.15 -10.69 -9.38
N ARG A 23 8.83 -9.70 -10.22
CA ARG A 23 8.65 -8.30 -9.82
C ARG A 23 7.36 -8.06 -9.02
N MET A 24 6.36 -8.93 -9.17
CA MET A 24 5.06 -8.83 -8.51
C MET A 24 4.94 -9.68 -7.23
N GLU A 25 5.97 -10.46 -6.87
CA GLU A 25 5.90 -11.39 -5.73
C GLU A 25 5.63 -10.70 -4.39
N TYR A 26 6.02 -9.42 -4.23
CA TYR A 26 5.70 -8.63 -3.03
C TYR A 26 4.19 -8.44 -2.81
N ARG A 27 3.37 -8.65 -3.83
CA ARG A 27 1.90 -8.54 -3.75
C ARG A 27 1.23 -9.82 -3.24
N GLY A 28 1.88 -10.97 -3.36
CA GLY A 28 1.35 -12.25 -2.88
C GLY A 28 2.38 -13.36 -3.05
N TYR A 29 2.52 -14.21 -2.05
CA TYR A 29 3.54 -15.27 -2.02
C TYR A 29 3.01 -16.58 -1.39
N ASP A 30 1.69 -16.73 -1.29
CA ASP A 30 1.04 -17.95 -0.78
C ASP A 30 0.96 -19.05 -1.83
N SER A 31 0.89 -18.67 -3.10
CA SER A 31 1.02 -19.56 -4.25
C SER A 31 1.31 -18.77 -5.51
N ALA A 32 1.87 -19.42 -6.52
CA ALA A 32 2.09 -18.84 -7.84
C ALA A 32 1.72 -19.82 -8.95
N GLY A 33 1.37 -19.29 -10.13
CA GLY A 33 1.10 -20.12 -11.28
C GLY A 33 1.06 -19.34 -12.59
N ILE A 34 1.21 -20.09 -13.70
CA ILE A 34 1.11 -19.56 -15.05
C ILE A 34 0.20 -20.44 -15.91
N ALA A 35 -0.42 -19.82 -16.90
CA ALA A 35 -1.05 -20.47 -18.04
C ALA A 35 -0.40 -19.98 -19.31
N VAL A 36 -0.11 -20.88 -20.26
CA VAL A 36 0.41 -20.55 -21.58
C VAL A 36 -0.48 -21.21 -22.63
N VAL A 37 -0.86 -20.44 -23.64
CA VAL A 37 -1.58 -20.92 -24.82
C VAL A 37 -0.60 -20.94 -25.98
N ASP A 38 -0.41 -22.12 -26.59
CA ASP A 38 0.44 -22.28 -27.75
C ASP A 38 -0.26 -21.90 -29.08
N GLY A 39 0.50 -21.88 -30.18
CA GLY A 39 -0.02 -21.51 -31.50
C GLY A 39 -0.97 -22.54 -32.13
N VAL A 40 -1.15 -23.71 -31.51
CA VAL A 40 -2.02 -24.80 -31.99
C VAL A 40 -3.25 -25.03 -31.09
N GLY A 41 -3.48 -24.14 -30.11
CA GLY A 41 -4.65 -24.19 -29.25
C GLY A 41 -4.53 -25.16 -28.08
N GLN A 42 -3.32 -25.40 -27.58
CA GLN A 42 -3.11 -26.14 -26.33
C GLN A 42 -2.92 -25.17 -25.17
N LEU A 43 -3.71 -25.35 -24.11
CA LEU A 43 -3.58 -24.64 -22.85
C LEU A 43 -2.78 -25.46 -21.83
N THR A 44 -1.66 -24.94 -21.39
CA THR A 44 -0.83 -25.56 -20.35
C THR A 44 -0.81 -24.70 -19.10
N ILE A 45 -1.15 -25.28 -17.94
CA ILE A 45 -1.13 -24.61 -16.64
C ILE A 45 -0.10 -25.29 -15.73
N ARG A 46 0.69 -24.46 -15.02
CA ARG A 46 1.56 -24.89 -13.92
C ARG A 46 1.36 -23.96 -12.75
N ARG A 47 1.24 -24.55 -11.55
CA ARG A 47 0.96 -23.80 -10.32
C ARG A 47 1.49 -24.53 -9.10
N ARG A 48 1.98 -23.78 -8.10
CA ARG A 48 2.53 -24.31 -6.84
C ARG A 48 2.16 -23.41 -5.67
N ALA A 49 1.90 -24.05 -4.54
CA ALA A 49 1.79 -23.38 -3.24
C ALA A 49 3.17 -22.87 -2.79
N GLY A 50 3.18 -21.76 -2.03
CA GLY A 50 4.35 -21.09 -1.53
C GLY A 50 4.93 -20.07 -2.52
N ARG A 51 6.18 -19.70 -2.30
CA ARG A 51 6.88 -18.64 -3.05
C ARG A 51 7.06 -19.01 -4.52
N LEU A 52 7.31 -17.99 -5.34
CA LEU A 52 7.53 -18.13 -6.80
C LEU A 52 8.62 -19.14 -7.12
N ALA A 53 9.66 -19.26 -6.29
CA ALA A 53 10.72 -20.25 -6.45
C ALA A 53 10.20 -21.70 -6.57
N ASN A 54 9.08 -22.05 -5.92
CA ASN A 54 8.46 -23.37 -6.02
C ASN A 54 7.86 -23.59 -7.42
N LEU A 55 7.25 -22.56 -8.00
CA LEU A 55 6.77 -22.59 -9.38
C LEU A 55 7.95 -22.67 -10.38
N GLU A 56 9.02 -21.91 -10.16
CA GLU A 56 10.21 -21.94 -11.02
C GLU A 56 10.85 -23.35 -11.04
N ALA A 57 10.93 -24.01 -9.88
CA ALA A 57 11.40 -25.39 -9.79
C ALA A 57 10.51 -26.36 -10.57
N GLU A 58 9.18 -26.18 -10.51
CA GLU A 58 8.23 -26.96 -11.31
C GLU A 58 8.42 -26.71 -12.82
N LEU A 59 8.58 -25.44 -13.22
CA LEU A 59 8.78 -25.08 -14.62
C LEU A 59 10.10 -25.60 -15.18
N ALA A 60 11.15 -25.71 -14.36
CA ALA A 60 12.43 -26.30 -14.74
C ALA A 60 12.30 -27.81 -15.04
N ASN A 61 11.35 -28.50 -14.40
CA ASN A 61 11.06 -29.92 -14.60
C ASN A 61 9.96 -30.19 -15.63
N THR A 62 9.33 -29.13 -16.17
CA THR A 62 8.28 -29.24 -17.21
C THR A 62 8.92 -29.28 -18.59
N ASP A 63 8.42 -30.15 -19.47
CA ASP A 63 8.86 -30.17 -20.87
C ASP A 63 8.71 -28.78 -21.50
N PRO A 64 9.79 -28.13 -21.94
CA PRO A 64 9.73 -26.81 -22.56
C PRO A 64 8.76 -26.71 -23.74
N ALA A 65 8.55 -27.79 -24.47
CA ALA A 65 7.64 -27.83 -25.62
C ALA A 65 6.18 -27.57 -25.24
N LEU A 66 5.79 -27.85 -24.00
CA LEU A 66 4.43 -27.60 -23.47
C LEU A 66 4.20 -26.13 -23.08
N LEU A 67 5.24 -25.31 -23.06
CA LEU A 67 5.20 -23.91 -22.61
C LEU A 67 5.62 -22.93 -23.72
N VAL A 68 5.53 -23.39 -24.97
CA VAL A 68 5.80 -22.56 -26.15
C VAL A 68 4.54 -21.85 -26.56
N GLY A 69 4.54 -20.51 -26.53
CA GLY A 69 3.38 -19.70 -26.94
C GLY A 69 3.64 -18.22 -26.71
N GLY A 70 2.88 -17.38 -27.43
CA GLY A 70 2.93 -15.93 -27.32
C GLY A 70 1.81 -15.34 -26.44
N THR A 71 0.97 -16.20 -25.84
CA THR A 71 -0.12 -15.77 -24.96
C THR A 71 0.04 -16.42 -23.60
N GLY A 72 0.05 -15.62 -22.54
CA GLY A 72 0.25 -16.12 -21.19
C GLY A 72 -0.49 -15.33 -20.12
N LEU A 73 -0.94 -16.03 -19.08
CA LEU A 73 -1.45 -15.47 -17.83
C LEU A 73 -0.52 -15.89 -16.68
N GLY A 74 -0.34 -15.01 -15.71
CA GLY A 74 0.40 -15.29 -14.50
C GLY A 74 -0.30 -14.73 -13.28
N HIS A 75 -0.07 -15.39 -12.14
CA HIS A 75 -0.64 -14.97 -10.87
C HIS A 75 0.26 -15.29 -9.69
N THR A 76 0.43 -14.33 -8.78
CA THR A 76 0.92 -14.56 -7.42
C THR A 76 -0.23 -14.30 -6.46
N ARG A 77 -0.53 -15.29 -5.60
CA ARG A 77 -1.74 -15.29 -4.78
C ARG A 77 -1.45 -14.88 -3.35
N TRP A 78 -2.31 -14.02 -2.83
CA TRP A 78 -2.62 -13.83 -1.43
C TRP A 78 -3.97 -14.49 -1.15
N ALA A 79 -4.00 -15.51 -0.29
CA ALA A 79 -5.18 -16.35 -0.12
C ALA A 79 -6.30 -15.63 0.66
N THR A 80 -7.46 -15.47 0.03
CA THR A 80 -8.71 -15.00 0.64
C THR A 80 -9.68 -16.17 0.86
N HIS A 81 -9.99 -16.93 -0.19
CA HIS A 81 -10.87 -18.09 -0.18
C HIS A 81 -10.10 -19.39 -0.50
N GLY A 82 -10.15 -20.36 0.40
CA GLY A 82 -9.41 -21.61 0.29
C GLY A 82 -7.93 -21.49 0.70
N ARG A 83 -7.42 -22.52 1.36
CA ARG A 83 -6.04 -22.59 1.88
C ARG A 83 -5.01 -22.48 0.74
N PRO A 84 -3.76 -21.99 1.02
CA PRO A 84 -2.69 -21.98 0.02
C PRO A 84 -2.22 -23.40 -0.29
N THR A 85 -2.81 -24.00 -1.32
CA THR A 85 -2.49 -25.33 -1.85
C THR A 85 -2.34 -25.25 -3.35
N ASP A 86 -1.70 -26.26 -3.97
CA ASP A 86 -1.54 -26.28 -5.44
C ASP A 86 -2.90 -26.25 -6.16
N ARG A 87 -3.93 -26.90 -5.61
CA ARG A 87 -5.28 -26.91 -6.21
C ARG A 87 -5.99 -25.57 -6.15
N ASN A 88 -5.71 -24.76 -5.12
CA ASN A 88 -6.29 -23.44 -4.91
C ASN A 88 -5.46 -22.32 -5.51
N ALA A 89 -4.28 -22.62 -6.07
CA ALA A 89 -3.46 -21.66 -6.79
C ALA A 89 -4.08 -21.31 -8.15
N HIS A 90 -3.94 -20.05 -8.59
CA HIS A 90 -4.32 -19.61 -9.93
C HIS A 90 -3.18 -19.90 -10.93
N PRO A 91 -3.48 -20.03 -12.22
CA PRO A 91 -4.78 -19.95 -12.91
C PRO A 91 -5.68 -21.18 -12.66
N HIS A 92 -7.01 -20.96 -12.70
CA HIS A 92 -7.99 -22.06 -12.81
C HIS A 92 -8.37 -22.30 -14.25
N ARG A 93 -8.89 -23.50 -14.55
CA ARG A 93 -9.34 -23.92 -15.89
C ARG A 93 -10.72 -24.55 -15.85
N ASP A 94 -11.42 -24.53 -16.97
CA ASP A 94 -12.64 -25.30 -17.15
C ASP A 94 -12.36 -26.81 -17.30
N ALA A 95 -13.39 -27.64 -17.17
CA ALA A 95 -13.29 -29.10 -17.26
C ALA A 95 -12.68 -29.59 -18.60
N ALA A 96 -12.91 -28.87 -19.71
CA ALA A 96 -12.36 -29.20 -21.01
C ALA A 96 -10.95 -28.65 -21.26
N SER A 97 -10.38 -27.90 -20.30
CA SER A 97 -9.07 -27.24 -20.42
C SER A 97 -8.97 -26.30 -21.62
N LYS A 98 -10.05 -25.61 -21.95
CA LYS A 98 -10.10 -24.64 -23.02
C LYS A 98 -9.95 -23.21 -22.54
N PHE A 99 -10.37 -22.91 -21.31
CA PHE A 99 -10.31 -21.60 -20.71
C PHE A 99 -9.40 -21.58 -19.50
N ALA A 100 -8.67 -20.50 -19.33
CA ALA A 100 -7.94 -20.20 -18.11
C ALA A 100 -8.41 -18.86 -17.52
N VAL A 101 -8.41 -18.75 -16.18
CA VAL A 101 -8.72 -17.52 -15.47
C VAL A 101 -7.73 -17.26 -14.35
N VAL A 102 -7.34 -16.00 -14.19
CA VAL A 102 -6.73 -15.46 -12.97
C VAL A 102 -7.61 -14.36 -12.42
N HIS A 103 -7.60 -14.17 -11.11
CA HIS A 103 -8.51 -13.27 -10.42
C HIS A 103 -7.83 -12.63 -9.21
N ASN A 104 -8.04 -11.34 -9.05
CA ASN A 104 -7.77 -10.57 -7.84
C ASN A 104 -9.09 -10.07 -7.26
N GLY A 105 -9.25 -10.10 -5.94
CA GLY A 105 -10.43 -9.62 -5.26
C GLY A 105 -11.28 -10.73 -4.65
N ILE A 106 -12.56 -10.45 -4.51
CA ILE A 106 -13.57 -11.36 -3.95
C ILE A 106 -14.84 -11.30 -4.81
N ILE A 107 -15.34 -12.47 -5.21
CA ILE A 107 -16.63 -12.62 -5.87
C ILE A 107 -17.65 -13.00 -4.80
N GLU A 108 -18.40 -12.00 -4.32
CA GLU A 108 -19.27 -12.14 -3.15
C GLU A 108 -20.42 -13.13 -3.35
N ASN A 109 -20.95 -13.19 -4.57
CA ASN A 109 -22.03 -14.12 -4.91
C ASN A 109 -21.56 -15.52 -5.37
N PHE A 110 -20.27 -15.86 -5.15
CA PHE A 110 -19.69 -17.11 -5.67
C PHE A 110 -20.42 -18.38 -5.19
N THR A 111 -20.93 -18.40 -3.96
CA THR A 111 -21.67 -19.55 -3.42
C THR A 111 -22.90 -19.86 -4.25
N ALA A 112 -23.68 -18.84 -4.58
CA ALA A 112 -24.89 -19.01 -5.42
C ALA A 112 -24.53 -19.45 -6.84
N LEU A 113 -23.44 -18.90 -7.41
CA LEU A 113 -22.95 -19.28 -8.74
C LEU A 113 -22.41 -20.71 -8.76
N ARG A 114 -21.73 -21.13 -7.71
CA ARG A 114 -21.26 -22.50 -7.53
C ARG A 114 -22.39 -23.49 -7.41
N ASP A 115 -23.37 -23.23 -6.55
CA ASP A 115 -24.56 -24.08 -6.36
C ASP A 115 -25.37 -24.26 -7.66
N GLU A 116 -25.43 -23.22 -8.51
CA GLU A 116 -26.04 -23.27 -9.82
C GLU A 116 -25.31 -24.25 -10.74
N LEU A 117 -23.97 -24.10 -10.85
CA LEU A 117 -23.13 -24.92 -11.69
C LEU A 117 -23.08 -26.39 -11.22
N GLU A 118 -23.02 -26.63 -9.91
CA GLU A 118 -23.06 -28.00 -9.35
C GLU A 118 -24.39 -28.72 -9.64
N ARG A 119 -25.53 -27.98 -9.63
CA ARG A 119 -26.82 -28.54 -10.06
C ARG A 119 -26.85 -28.90 -11.55
N GLU A 120 -26.04 -28.28 -12.37
CA GLU A 120 -25.85 -28.62 -13.79
C GLU A 120 -24.80 -29.73 -14.00
N GLY A 121 -24.20 -30.26 -12.92
CA GLY A 121 -23.24 -31.36 -12.98
C GLY A 121 -21.77 -30.91 -13.15
N VAL A 122 -21.46 -29.65 -12.88
CA VAL A 122 -20.07 -29.18 -12.88
C VAL A 122 -19.36 -29.62 -11.61
N GLU A 123 -18.23 -30.30 -11.77
CA GLU A 123 -17.37 -30.68 -10.65
C GLU A 123 -16.31 -29.62 -10.40
N PHE A 124 -16.21 -29.14 -9.17
CA PHE A 124 -15.20 -28.18 -8.74
C PHE A 124 -13.97 -28.90 -8.18
N THR A 125 -12.79 -28.42 -8.58
CA THR A 125 -11.50 -28.98 -8.15
C THR A 125 -10.86 -28.16 -7.03
N SER A 126 -11.30 -26.93 -6.81
CA SER A 126 -10.78 -26.01 -5.80
C SER A 126 -11.85 -25.49 -4.84
N GLU A 127 -11.39 -24.78 -3.81
CA GLU A 127 -12.24 -24.11 -2.81
C GLU A 127 -12.36 -22.61 -3.09
N THR A 128 -11.81 -22.13 -4.24
CA THR A 128 -11.76 -20.71 -4.55
C THR A 128 -13.07 -20.23 -5.19
N ASP A 129 -13.39 -18.96 -4.96
CA ASP A 129 -14.46 -18.24 -5.65
C ASP A 129 -14.19 -18.12 -7.16
N THR A 130 -12.92 -18.06 -7.54
CA THR A 130 -12.44 -17.87 -8.92
C THR A 130 -12.85 -19.01 -9.86
N GLU A 131 -12.86 -20.26 -9.41
CA GLU A 131 -13.16 -21.41 -10.29
C GLU A 131 -14.57 -21.34 -10.87
N ALA A 132 -15.52 -20.75 -10.15
CA ALA A 132 -16.88 -20.53 -10.66
C ALA A 132 -16.89 -19.70 -11.95
N THR A 133 -16.00 -18.70 -12.08
CA THR A 133 -15.96 -17.80 -13.24
C THR A 133 -15.54 -18.50 -14.52
N VAL A 134 -14.58 -19.41 -14.47
CA VAL A 134 -14.14 -20.14 -15.66
C VAL A 134 -15.18 -21.18 -16.12
N HIS A 135 -15.91 -21.80 -15.20
CA HIS A 135 -17.00 -22.68 -15.55
C HIS A 135 -18.20 -21.91 -16.14
N LEU A 136 -18.52 -20.72 -15.59
CA LEU A 136 -19.52 -19.83 -16.19
C LEU A 136 -19.12 -19.40 -17.61
N LEU A 137 -17.85 -19.08 -17.83
CA LEU A 137 -17.33 -18.70 -19.16
C LEU A 137 -17.47 -19.87 -20.14
N ALA A 138 -17.03 -21.06 -19.75
CA ALA A 138 -17.16 -22.25 -20.59
C ALA A 138 -18.60 -22.57 -20.93
N ARG A 139 -19.53 -22.34 -20.00
CA ARG A 139 -20.98 -22.50 -20.25
C ARG A 139 -21.50 -21.46 -21.22
N ALA A 140 -21.21 -20.17 -20.99
CA ALA A 140 -21.66 -19.08 -21.85
C ALA A 140 -21.14 -19.24 -23.28
N TYR A 141 -19.89 -19.69 -23.45
CA TYR A 141 -19.28 -19.92 -24.76
C TYR A 141 -19.90 -21.12 -25.49
N ARG A 142 -20.34 -22.14 -24.78
CA ARG A 142 -20.96 -23.34 -25.39
C ARG A 142 -22.43 -23.18 -25.69
N HIS A 143 -23.15 -22.38 -24.89
CA HIS A 143 -24.60 -22.30 -24.91
C HIS A 143 -25.10 -20.87 -24.76
N GLY A 144 -26.24 -20.57 -25.39
CA GLY A 144 -26.92 -19.27 -25.30
C GLY A 144 -26.51 -18.27 -26.38
N ASP A 145 -26.84 -17.01 -26.12
CA ASP A 145 -26.71 -15.92 -27.11
C ASP A 145 -25.23 -15.53 -27.42
N THR A 146 -24.28 -15.98 -26.61
CA THR A 146 -22.85 -15.70 -26.78
C THR A 146 -22.06 -16.91 -27.26
N ALA A 147 -22.73 -17.99 -27.65
CA ALA A 147 -22.08 -19.23 -28.06
C ALA A 147 -21.08 -19.00 -29.23
N GLY A 148 -19.83 -19.44 -29.04
CA GLY A 148 -18.77 -19.28 -30.04
C GLY A 148 -18.10 -17.90 -30.07
N ASP A 149 -18.53 -16.94 -29.23
CA ASP A 149 -17.89 -15.62 -29.10
C ASP A 149 -17.25 -15.49 -27.72
N PHE A 150 -15.91 -15.51 -27.67
CA PHE A 150 -15.16 -15.45 -26.42
C PHE A 150 -15.36 -14.12 -25.68
N VAL A 151 -15.32 -13.00 -26.39
CA VAL A 151 -15.46 -11.66 -25.81
C VAL A 151 -16.87 -11.47 -25.25
N ALA A 152 -17.90 -11.79 -26.05
CA ALA A 152 -19.29 -11.68 -25.59
C ALA A 152 -19.58 -12.60 -24.42
N SER A 153 -19.00 -13.81 -24.39
CA SER A 153 -19.14 -14.76 -23.29
C SER A 153 -18.48 -14.25 -22.00
N ALA A 154 -17.28 -13.67 -22.09
CA ALA A 154 -16.61 -13.05 -20.96
C ALA A 154 -17.43 -11.88 -20.38
N LEU A 155 -17.96 -10.99 -21.25
CA LEU A 155 -18.84 -9.90 -20.83
C LEU A 155 -20.15 -10.40 -20.19
N ALA A 156 -20.70 -11.52 -20.68
CA ALA A 156 -21.89 -12.13 -20.07
C ALA A 156 -21.59 -12.65 -18.65
N VAL A 157 -20.38 -13.20 -18.43
CA VAL A 157 -19.96 -13.65 -17.10
C VAL A 157 -19.79 -12.46 -16.16
N VAL A 158 -19.01 -11.44 -16.53
CA VAL A 158 -18.72 -10.32 -15.62
C VAL A 158 -19.96 -9.54 -15.20
N ARG A 159 -21.01 -9.52 -16.02
CA ARG A 159 -22.32 -8.95 -15.64
C ARG A 159 -23.03 -9.71 -14.52
N ARG A 160 -22.66 -10.96 -14.28
CA ARG A 160 -23.24 -11.81 -13.24
C ARG A 160 -22.43 -11.79 -11.93
N LEU A 161 -21.19 -11.30 -12.00
CA LEU A 161 -20.31 -11.26 -10.81
C LEU A 161 -20.69 -10.05 -9.94
N GLU A 162 -20.73 -10.28 -8.63
CA GLU A 162 -20.91 -9.27 -7.60
C GLU A 162 -19.64 -9.18 -6.74
N GLY A 163 -19.34 -7.99 -6.19
CA GLY A 163 -18.17 -7.77 -5.35
C GLY A 163 -17.05 -6.97 -6.05
N HIS A 164 -15.86 -7.04 -5.47
CA HIS A 164 -14.66 -6.30 -5.90
C HIS A 164 -13.69 -7.24 -6.59
N TYR A 165 -13.51 -7.12 -7.89
CA TYR A 165 -12.72 -8.09 -8.65
C TYR A 165 -11.99 -7.50 -9.86
N THR A 166 -10.90 -8.14 -10.23
CA THR A 166 -10.29 -8.12 -11.57
C THR A 166 -10.14 -9.56 -12.04
N VAL A 167 -10.74 -9.91 -13.16
CA VAL A 167 -10.66 -11.21 -13.80
C VAL A 167 -9.98 -11.09 -15.16
N VAL A 168 -9.09 -12.05 -15.48
CA VAL A 168 -8.39 -12.10 -16.77
C VAL A 168 -8.53 -13.49 -17.34
N PHE A 169 -9.04 -13.58 -18.55
CA PHE A 169 -9.36 -14.83 -19.24
C PHE A 169 -8.48 -15.02 -20.47
N ALA A 170 -8.10 -16.27 -20.71
CA ALA A 170 -7.50 -16.72 -21.97
C ALA A 170 -8.26 -17.93 -22.50
N HIS A 171 -8.31 -18.08 -23.84
CA HIS A 171 -8.98 -19.16 -24.55
C HIS A 171 -7.99 -19.91 -25.44
N ALA A 172 -7.98 -21.24 -25.34
CA ALA A 172 -7.08 -22.09 -26.09
C ALA A 172 -7.24 -21.97 -27.61
N ASP A 173 -8.48 -21.90 -28.08
CA ASP A 173 -8.78 -21.86 -29.52
C ASP A 173 -8.69 -20.44 -30.11
N GLU A 174 -8.42 -19.43 -29.30
CA GLU A 174 -8.15 -18.03 -29.68
C GLU A 174 -6.78 -17.55 -29.15
N PRO A 175 -5.68 -18.24 -29.56
CA PRO A 175 -4.35 -17.78 -29.19
C PRO A 175 -4.11 -16.38 -29.72
N GLY A 176 -3.54 -15.49 -28.91
CA GLY A 176 -3.34 -14.08 -29.28
C GLY A 176 -4.44 -13.13 -28.80
N THR A 177 -5.42 -13.63 -28.04
CA THR A 177 -6.46 -12.79 -27.43
C THR A 177 -6.55 -13.03 -25.93
N ILE A 178 -6.55 -11.95 -25.15
CA ILE A 178 -6.87 -11.96 -23.72
C ILE A 178 -8.03 -11.01 -23.47
N VAL A 179 -8.98 -11.41 -22.65
CA VAL A 179 -10.10 -10.59 -22.18
C VAL A 179 -9.95 -10.37 -20.70
N ALA A 180 -10.01 -9.14 -20.24
CA ALA A 180 -9.97 -8.82 -18.83
C ALA A 180 -11.11 -7.86 -18.47
N ALA A 181 -11.55 -7.92 -17.21
CA ALA A 181 -12.58 -7.04 -16.69
C ALA A 181 -12.25 -6.64 -15.26
N ARG A 182 -12.62 -5.41 -14.92
CA ARG A 182 -12.29 -4.82 -13.62
C ARG A 182 -13.53 -4.18 -12.98
N ARG A 183 -13.70 -4.48 -11.68
CA ARG A 183 -14.55 -3.73 -10.74
C ARG A 183 -13.78 -3.55 -9.44
N SER A 184 -13.38 -2.32 -9.13
CA SER A 184 -12.64 -1.86 -7.93
C SER A 184 -11.17 -2.26 -7.85
N THR A 185 -10.78 -3.52 -8.09
CA THR A 185 -9.36 -3.92 -8.01
C THR A 185 -8.56 -3.44 -9.23
N PRO A 186 -7.27 -3.00 -9.08
CA PRO A 186 -6.53 -2.34 -10.16
C PRO A 186 -6.17 -3.27 -11.33
N LEU A 187 -6.21 -2.71 -12.55
CA LEU A 187 -5.68 -3.34 -13.76
C LEU A 187 -5.17 -2.27 -14.72
N VAL A 188 -3.95 -2.44 -15.19
CA VAL A 188 -3.27 -1.56 -16.12
C VAL A 188 -2.90 -2.31 -17.39
N VAL A 189 -3.07 -1.66 -18.54
CA VAL A 189 -2.66 -2.15 -19.85
C VAL A 189 -1.33 -1.51 -20.21
N GLY A 190 -0.30 -2.29 -20.47
CA GLY A 190 0.99 -1.83 -21.01
C GLY A 190 0.97 -1.94 -22.53
N ILE A 191 1.36 -0.85 -23.22
CA ILE A 191 1.37 -0.77 -24.70
C ILE A 191 2.80 -0.89 -25.19
N GLY A 192 3.15 -2.04 -25.75
CA GLY A 192 4.44 -2.31 -26.40
C GLY A 192 4.36 -2.22 -27.92
N ASP A 193 5.45 -2.55 -28.60
CA ASP A 193 5.53 -2.62 -30.05
C ASP A 193 5.35 -4.08 -30.50
N GLY A 194 4.20 -4.40 -31.09
CA GLY A 194 3.82 -5.78 -31.43
C GLY A 194 3.60 -6.68 -30.22
N GLU A 195 3.37 -6.11 -29.06
CA GLU A 195 3.08 -6.84 -27.83
C GLU A 195 2.27 -5.98 -26.83
N MET A 196 1.36 -6.63 -26.09
CA MET A 196 0.52 -5.99 -25.07
C MET A 196 0.62 -6.74 -23.75
N PHE A 197 0.52 -5.97 -22.70
CA PHE A 197 0.64 -6.44 -21.32
C PHE A 197 -0.59 -6.08 -20.50
N LEU A 198 -0.92 -6.93 -19.55
CA LEU A 198 -1.83 -6.61 -18.45
C LEU A 198 -1.07 -6.81 -17.13
N GLY A 199 -1.29 -5.90 -16.20
CA GLY A 199 -0.73 -6.01 -14.86
C GLY A 199 -1.67 -5.41 -13.82
N SER A 200 -1.72 -6.01 -12.63
CA SER A 200 -2.33 -5.34 -11.48
C SER A 200 -1.45 -4.22 -10.91
N ASP A 201 -0.24 -4.07 -11.48
CA ASP A 201 0.72 -3.01 -11.21
C ASP A 201 1.62 -2.84 -12.43
N VAL A 202 2.10 -1.61 -12.69
CA VAL A 202 3.01 -1.30 -13.81
C VAL A 202 4.36 -2.02 -13.70
N ALA A 203 4.78 -2.42 -12.48
CA ALA A 203 5.96 -3.22 -12.24
C ALA A 203 5.98 -4.53 -13.06
N ALA A 204 4.80 -5.06 -13.44
CA ALA A 204 4.68 -6.24 -14.26
C ALA A 204 5.39 -6.08 -15.63
N PHE A 205 5.32 -4.91 -16.25
CA PHE A 205 5.74 -4.72 -17.64
C PHE A 205 6.68 -3.51 -17.88
N ILE A 206 7.05 -2.75 -16.86
CA ILE A 206 7.90 -1.56 -17.00
C ILE A 206 9.23 -1.81 -17.76
N PRO A 207 9.89 -3.00 -17.72
CA PRO A 207 11.08 -3.27 -18.52
C PRO A 207 10.82 -3.32 -20.04
N TYR A 208 9.57 -3.50 -20.43
CA TYR A 208 9.17 -3.68 -21.82
C TYR A 208 8.54 -2.42 -22.41
N THR A 209 7.74 -1.71 -21.60
CA THR A 209 7.10 -0.47 -22.02
C THR A 209 6.80 0.43 -20.84
N ARG A 210 6.93 1.75 -21.06
CA ARG A 210 6.52 2.81 -20.12
C ARG A 210 5.20 3.45 -20.50
N ASN A 211 4.61 3.07 -21.63
CA ASN A 211 3.32 3.58 -22.07
C ASN A 211 2.22 2.69 -21.53
N ALA A 212 1.30 3.26 -20.78
CA ALA A 212 0.27 2.50 -20.11
C ALA A 212 -1.10 3.20 -20.17
N ILE A 213 -2.14 2.40 -19.99
CA ILE A 213 -3.52 2.85 -19.81
C ILE A 213 -4.08 2.13 -18.60
N GLU A 214 -4.66 2.87 -17.68
CA GLU A 214 -5.41 2.28 -16.59
C GLU A 214 -6.84 1.96 -17.03
N LEU A 215 -7.30 0.75 -16.71
CA LEU A 215 -8.68 0.37 -16.92
C LEU A 215 -9.58 1.03 -15.87
N GLY A 216 -10.66 1.66 -16.30
CA GLY A 216 -11.62 2.34 -15.41
C GLY A 216 -12.54 1.37 -14.66
N GLN A 217 -13.40 1.95 -13.82
CA GLN A 217 -14.41 1.21 -13.08
C GLN A 217 -15.45 0.60 -14.03
N ASP A 218 -15.86 -0.66 -13.78
CA ASP A 218 -16.83 -1.42 -14.56
C ASP A 218 -16.50 -1.48 -16.06
N GLN A 219 -15.20 -1.59 -16.36
CA GLN A 219 -14.72 -1.71 -17.73
C GLN A 219 -14.10 -3.09 -17.98
N ALA A 220 -14.19 -3.50 -19.22
CA ALA A 220 -13.50 -4.66 -19.76
C ALA A 220 -12.53 -4.22 -20.86
N VAL A 221 -11.44 -4.96 -21.03
CA VAL A 221 -10.48 -4.76 -22.11
C VAL A 221 -10.23 -6.06 -22.84
N VAL A 222 -10.17 -5.98 -24.16
CA VAL A 222 -9.67 -7.04 -25.04
C VAL A 222 -8.32 -6.58 -25.55
N ILE A 223 -7.28 -7.37 -25.35
CA ILE A 223 -5.95 -7.11 -25.90
C ILE A 223 -5.57 -8.18 -26.92
N THR A 224 -4.90 -7.75 -27.97
CA THR A 224 -4.15 -8.58 -28.93
C THR A 224 -2.70 -8.07 -28.96
N ALA A 225 -1.82 -8.66 -29.76
CA ALA A 225 -0.43 -8.18 -29.86
C ALA A 225 -0.35 -6.72 -30.34
N ASP A 226 -1.26 -6.28 -31.20
CA ASP A 226 -1.17 -4.99 -31.90
C ASP A 226 -2.26 -3.99 -31.50
N SER A 227 -3.23 -4.40 -30.67
CA SER A 227 -4.39 -3.54 -30.36
C SER A 227 -5.02 -3.82 -29.01
N TYR A 228 -5.71 -2.83 -28.48
CA TYR A 228 -6.63 -2.97 -27.36
C TYR A 228 -7.98 -2.35 -27.68
N ARG A 229 -9.02 -2.87 -27.07
CA ARG A 229 -10.38 -2.29 -27.10
C ARG A 229 -10.98 -2.33 -25.70
N ILE A 230 -11.43 -1.17 -25.21
CA ILE A 230 -12.06 -1.03 -23.90
C ILE A 230 -13.57 -0.91 -24.11
N THR A 231 -14.35 -1.63 -23.30
CA THR A 231 -15.81 -1.54 -23.27
C THR A 231 -16.29 -1.39 -21.83
N ASP A 232 -17.51 -0.90 -21.65
CA ASP A 232 -18.23 -1.15 -20.41
C ASP A 232 -18.72 -2.62 -20.35
N PHE A 233 -19.32 -3.03 -19.23
CA PHE A 233 -19.86 -4.39 -19.09
C PHE A 233 -21.09 -4.66 -19.98
N ALA A 234 -21.76 -3.61 -20.48
CA ALA A 234 -22.83 -3.75 -21.48
C ALA A 234 -22.29 -3.99 -22.91
N GLY A 235 -20.98 -3.78 -23.12
CA GLY A 235 -20.31 -3.94 -24.40
C GLY A 235 -20.22 -2.66 -25.24
N GLN A 236 -20.60 -1.50 -24.66
CA GLN A 236 -20.42 -0.21 -25.30
C GLN A 236 -18.94 0.14 -25.40
N ASP A 237 -18.49 0.60 -26.56
CA ASP A 237 -17.09 0.99 -26.76
C ASP A 237 -16.74 2.23 -25.94
N MET A 238 -15.74 2.08 -25.06
CA MET A 238 -15.19 3.10 -24.18
C MET A 238 -13.72 3.44 -24.53
N THR A 239 -13.18 2.90 -25.62
CA THR A 239 -11.76 3.06 -25.98
C THR A 239 -11.36 4.53 -26.08
N GLY A 240 -12.22 5.40 -26.58
CA GLY A 240 -11.99 6.85 -26.65
C GLY A 240 -11.93 7.58 -25.32
N THR A 241 -12.33 6.94 -24.21
CA THR A 241 -12.27 7.51 -22.85
C THR A 241 -10.99 7.14 -22.10
N ALA A 242 -10.20 6.25 -22.70
CA ALA A 242 -8.92 5.81 -22.12
C ALA A 242 -7.99 7.01 -21.91
N ARG A 243 -7.29 7.01 -20.76
CA ARG A 243 -6.30 8.03 -20.45
C ARG A 243 -4.91 7.38 -20.45
N PRO A 244 -4.13 7.53 -21.52
CA PRO A 244 -2.76 7.08 -21.56
C PRO A 244 -1.92 7.89 -20.57
N PHE A 245 -0.98 7.22 -19.92
CA PHE A 245 0.04 7.87 -19.08
C PHE A 245 1.41 7.26 -19.34
N HIS A 246 2.44 8.04 -19.04
CA HIS A 246 3.83 7.58 -19.14
C HIS A 246 4.37 7.30 -17.74
N ILE A 247 5.12 6.22 -17.59
CA ILE A 247 5.74 5.82 -16.32
C ILE A 247 7.10 6.50 -16.22
N ASP A 248 7.24 7.48 -15.34
CA ASP A 248 8.43 8.33 -15.24
C ASP A 248 9.56 7.74 -14.39
N TRP A 249 9.27 6.81 -13.47
CA TRP A 249 10.28 6.21 -12.61
C TRP A 249 11.08 5.09 -13.31
N ASP A 250 12.33 4.90 -12.88
CA ASP A 250 13.25 3.94 -13.47
C ASP A 250 13.14 2.56 -12.81
N LEU A 251 13.43 1.51 -13.58
CA LEU A 251 13.47 0.12 -13.09
C LEU A 251 14.48 -0.06 -11.93
N SER A 252 15.59 0.68 -11.94
CA SER A 252 16.60 0.68 -10.89
C SER A 252 16.02 1.07 -9.52
N ALA A 253 14.96 1.89 -9.50
CA ALA A 253 14.25 2.24 -8.26
C ALA A 253 13.56 1.04 -7.61
N ALA A 254 13.20 0.04 -8.39
CA ALA A 254 12.59 -1.22 -7.93
C ALA A 254 13.62 -2.35 -7.69
N GLU A 255 14.93 -2.04 -7.69
CA GLU A 255 16.01 -2.98 -7.37
C GLU A 255 16.58 -2.71 -5.98
N LYS A 256 17.20 -3.73 -5.35
CA LYS A 256 17.77 -3.60 -4.00
C LYS A 256 19.00 -2.69 -3.91
N GLY A 257 19.67 -2.37 -5.02
CA GLY A 257 20.79 -1.44 -5.06
C GLY A 257 21.97 -1.80 -4.13
N GLY A 258 22.20 -3.11 -3.90
CA GLY A 258 23.28 -3.61 -3.01
C GLY A 258 22.83 -3.84 -1.54
N TYR A 259 21.64 -3.45 -1.16
CA TYR A 259 21.08 -3.75 0.16
C TYR A 259 20.62 -5.21 0.26
N GLU A 260 20.70 -5.80 1.43
CA GLU A 260 20.19 -7.16 1.68
C GLU A 260 18.67 -7.23 1.53
N TYR A 261 17.97 -6.18 2.01
CA TYR A 261 16.51 -6.05 1.99
C TYR A 261 16.07 -4.72 1.37
N PHE A 262 14.90 -4.71 0.71
CA PHE A 262 14.27 -3.49 0.20
C PHE A 262 13.99 -2.49 1.33
N MET A 263 13.48 -2.95 2.46
CA MET A 263 13.19 -2.09 3.60
C MET A 263 14.42 -1.30 4.05
N LEU A 264 15.62 -1.90 4.08
CA LEU A 264 16.86 -1.21 4.46
C LEU A 264 17.24 -0.15 3.42
N LYS A 265 17.08 -0.44 2.12
CA LYS A 265 17.22 0.55 1.05
C LYS A 265 16.24 1.70 1.23
N GLU A 266 14.97 1.39 1.46
CA GLU A 266 13.88 2.37 1.61
C GLU A 266 14.07 3.23 2.85
N ILE A 267 14.62 2.70 3.94
CA ILE A 267 15.06 3.49 5.10
C ILE A 267 16.17 4.48 4.69
N ALA A 268 17.15 4.03 3.90
CA ALA A 268 18.23 4.89 3.42
C ALA A 268 17.77 5.94 2.39
N GLU A 269 16.67 5.70 1.68
CA GLU A 269 16.05 6.62 0.72
C GLU A 269 15.18 7.71 1.37
N GLN A 270 14.97 7.70 2.68
CA GLN A 270 14.08 8.64 3.36
C GLN A 270 14.46 10.11 3.15
N PRO A 271 15.74 10.54 3.12
CA PRO A 271 16.09 11.91 2.80
C PRO A 271 15.56 12.34 1.42
N THR A 272 15.77 11.49 0.42
CA THR A 272 15.29 11.72 -0.95
C THR A 272 13.76 11.75 -1.01
N ALA A 273 13.08 10.82 -0.33
CA ALA A 273 11.63 10.78 -0.30
C ALA A 273 11.01 12.05 0.30
N VAL A 274 11.61 12.61 1.36
CA VAL A 274 11.17 13.88 1.95
C VAL A 274 11.43 15.05 0.99
N ALA A 275 12.60 15.10 0.36
CA ALA A 275 12.95 16.15 -0.60
C ALA A 275 12.02 16.14 -1.82
N GLU A 276 11.77 14.98 -2.41
CA GLU A 276 10.87 14.82 -3.57
C GLU A 276 9.42 15.18 -3.22
N THR A 277 8.98 14.90 -1.98
CA THR A 277 7.66 15.31 -1.50
C THR A 277 7.51 16.83 -1.42
N LEU A 278 8.59 17.56 -1.19
CA LEU A 278 8.57 19.03 -1.10
C LEU A 278 8.68 19.70 -2.48
N LEU A 279 9.23 19.00 -3.46
CA LEU A 279 9.57 19.56 -4.77
C LEU A 279 8.32 20.08 -5.51
N GLY A 280 8.35 21.39 -5.85
CA GLY A 280 7.28 22.05 -6.60
C GLY A 280 6.03 22.42 -5.78
N HIS A 281 6.08 22.24 -4.45
CA HIS A 281 4.95 22.60 -3.59
C HIS A 281 5.04 23.99 -2.92
N PHE A 282 6.10 24.75 -3.21
CA PHE A 282 6.24 26.11 -2.73
C PHE A 282 6.64 27.03 -3.88
N GLU A 283 5.73 27.91 -4.29
CA GLU A 283 5.90 28.85 -5.40
C GLU A 283 5.38 30.23 -4.98
N ASP A 284 6.14 31.29 -5.25
CA ASP A 284 5.76 32.69 -4.97
C ASP A 284 5.26 32.94 -3.54
N GLY A 285 5.89 32.29 -2.54
CA GLY A 285 5.52 32.43 -1.13
C GLY A 285 4.24 31.67 -0.73
N ARG A 286 3.82 30.71 -1.55
CA ARG A 286 2.58 29.96 -1.34
C ARG A 286 2.79 28.45 -1.47
N ILE A 287 2.03 27.69 -0.68
CA ILE A 287 1.90 26.25 -0.87
C ILE A 287 0.94 25.97 -2.03
N VAL A 288 1.36 25.09 -2.92
CA VAL A 288 0.61 24.61 -4.09
C VAL A 288 0.42 23.11 -4.01
N LEU A 289 -0.79 22.60 -4.29
CA LEU A 289 -1.10 21.19 -4.39
C LEU A 289 -0.94 20.70 -5.84
N ASP A 290 -0.69 19.41 -6.05
CA ASP A 290 -0.54 18.82 -7.40
C ASP A 290 -1.81 18.94 -8.24
N GLU A 291 -2.95 18.59 -7.64
CA GLU A 291 -4.26 18.76 -8.26
C GLU A 291 -5.18 19.48 -7.28
N GLN A 292 -5.67 20.64 -7.66
CA GLN A 292 -6.58 21.41 -6.85
C GLN A 292 -7.80 21.84 -7.67
N ARG A 293 -8.95 21.20 -7.38
CA ARG A 293 -10.25 21.57 -7.95
C ARG A 293 -11.08 22.37 -6.95
N LEU A 294 -10.56 22.56 -5.74
CA LEU A 294 -11.16 23.40 -4.69
C LEU A 294 -10.60 24.81 -4.78
N SER A 295 -11.47 25.80 -4.79
CA SER A 295 -11.08 27.21 -4.73
C SER A 295 -10.63 27.62 -3.32
N ASP A 296 -9.84 28.70 -3.22
CA ASP A 296 -9.50 29.31 -1.92
C ASP A 296 -10.75 29.70 -1.10
N HIS A 297 -11.86 30.00 -1.77
CA HIS A 297 -13.13 30.27 -1.10
C HIS A 297 -13.69 29.01 -0.44
N GLU A 298 -13.73 27.90 -1.13
CA GLU A 298 -14.20 26.63 -0.58
C GLU A 298 -13.31 26.15 0.58
N LEU A 299 -11.99 26.31 0.48
CA LEU A 299 -11.07 25.98 1.56
C LEU A 299 -11.27 26.88 2.81
N ARG A 300 -11.69 28.14 2.62
CA ARG A 300 -12.03 29.04 3.73
C ARG A 300 -13.31 28.66 4.45
N GLU A 301 -14.28 28.07 3.76
CA GLU A 301 -15.56 27.64 4.33
C GLU A 301 -15.45 26.34 5.11
N ILE A 302 -14.32 25.63 5.04
CA ILE A 302 -14.10 24.43 5.85
C ILE A 302 -14.09 24.81 7.35
N ASP A 303 -14.92 24.16 8.14
CA ASP A 303 -15.01 24.37 9.58
C ASP A 303 -14.53 23.17 10.41
N LYS A 304 -14.37 22.01 9.80
CA LYS A 304 -13.80 20.80 10.42
C LYS A 304 -13.08 19.93 9.38
N VAL A 305 -12.12 19.16 9.88
CA VAL A 305 -11.34 18.22 9.07
C VAL A 305 -11.47 16.83 9.66
N PHE A 306 -11.74 15.84 8.82
CA PHE A 306 -11.52 14.43 9.12
C PHE A 306 -10.27 13.94 8.38
N VAL A 307 -9.47 13.11 9.03
CA VAL A 307 -8.38 12.38 8.38
C VAL A 307 -8.70 10.90 8.47
N VAL A 308 -8.76 10.22 7.33
CA VAL A 308 -9.12 8.80 7.25
C VAL A 308 -8.00 7.99 6.61
N ALA A 309 -7.60 6.92 7.25
CA ALA A 309 -6.52 6.06 6.78
C ALA A 309 -6.49 4.71 7.52
N CYS A 310 -5.60 3.81 7.10
CA CYS A 310 -5.33 2.51 7.73
C CYS A 310 -3.85 2.37 8.09
N GLY A 311 -3.54 1.65 9.17
CA GLY A 311 -2.18 1.25 9.55
C GLY A 311 -1.22 2.43 9.71
N THR A 312 -0.04 2.34 9.11
CA THR A 312 0.99 3.39 9.13
C THR A 312 0.47 4.76 8.65
N ALA A 313 -0.38 4.78 7.61
CA ALA A 313 -0.99 6.01 7.11
C ALA A 313 -1.92 6.64 8.16
N TYR A 314 -2.64 5.86 8.97
CA TYR A 314 -3.43 6.36 10.09
C TYR A 314 -2.55 7.06 11.14
N HIS A 315 -1.36 6.52 11.45
CA HIS A 315 -0.43 7.18 12.37
C HIS A 315 0.12 8.50 11.79
N SER A 316 0.34 8.59 10.47
CA SER A 316 0.67 9.87 9.83
C SER A 316 -0.49 10.88 9.93
N GLY A 317 -1.73 10.39 9.87
CA GLY A 317 -2.93 11.19 10.11
C GLY A 317 -3.04 11.75 11.52
N LEU A 318 -2.65 10.97 12.53
CA LEU A 318 -2.57 11.46 13.91
C LEU A 318 -1.57 12.62 14.05
N LEU A 319 -0.46 12.60 13.30
CA LEU A 319 0.50 13.70 13.24
C LEU A 319 -0.05 14.90 12.47
N ALA A 320 -0.76 14.66 11.37
CA ALA A 320 -1.47 15.69 10.61
C ALA A 320 -2.41 16.52 11.49
N LYS A 321 -3.14 15.87 12.41
CA LYS A 321 -4.01 16.53 13.37
C LYS A 321 -3.27 17.61 14.15
N TYR A 322 -2.11 17.28 14.73
CA TYR A 322 -1.35 18.28 15.52
C TYR A 322 -0.94 19.49 14.69
N ALA A 323 -0.49 19.29 13.45
CA ALA A 323 -0.06 20.35 12.58
C ALA A 323 -1.24 21.21 12.08
N ILE A 324 -2.30 20.58 11.58
CA ILE A 324 -3.49 21.28 11.06
C ILE A 324 -4.15 22.09 12.18
N GLU A 325 -4.43 21.50 13.34
CA GLU A 325 -5.04 22.21 14.47
C GLU A 325 -4.16 23.37 14.96
N HIS A 326 -2.83 23.18 14.97
CA HIS A 326 -1.90 24.23 15.40
C HIS A 326 -1.92 25.44 14.46
N TRP A 327 -1.88 25.20 13.14
CA TRP A 327 -1.75 26.26 12.15
C TRP A 327 -3.08 26.90 11.73
N THR A 328 -4.15 26.10 11.69
CA THR A 328 -5.45 26.53 11.14
C THR A 328 -6.49 26.85 12.20
N ARG A 329 -6.34 26.31 13.40
CA ARG A 329 -7.34 26.29 14.50
C ARG A 329 -8.65 25.61 14.09
N LEU A 330 -8.63 24.75 13.08
CA LEU A 330 -9.73 23.87 12.73
C LEU A 330 -9.72 22.63 13.62
N PRO A 331 -10.87 22.15 14.10
CA PRO A 331 -10.95 20.86 14.77
C PRO A 331 -10.64 19.74 13.76
N VAL A 332 -9.83 18.77 14.18
CA VAL A 332 -9.46 17.62 13.35
C VAL A 332 -9.81 16.33 14.07
N GLU A 333 -10.60 15.48 13.45
CA GLU A 333 -10.80 14.10 13.87
C GLU A 333 -9.98 13.16 12.99
N VAL A 334 -9.40 12.10 13.58
CA VAL A 334 -8.62 11.10 12.84
C VAL A 334 -9.25 9.74 13.11
N GLU A 335 -9.63 9.05 12.05
CA GLU A 335 -10.36 7.80 12.15
C GLU A 335 -9.75 6.68 11.29
N LEU A 336 -9.92 5.46 11.74
CA LEU A 336 -9.66 4.28 10.93
C LEU A 336 -10.67 4.25 9.78
N ALA A 337 -10.18 4.13 8.56
CA ALA A 337 -11.03 4.15 7.38
C ALA A 337 -12.05 3.00 7.38
N SER A 338 -11.68 1.83 7.94
CA SER A 338 -12.57 0.67 8.12
C SER A 338 -13.78 0.94 9.01
N GLU A 339 -13.67 1.87 9.97
CA GLU A 339 -14.74 2.21 10.91
C GLU A 339 -15.55 3.43 10.47
N PHE A 340 -14.93 4.36 9.75
CA PHE A 340 -15.46 5.68 9.41
C PHE A 340 -16.87 5.62 8.81
N ARG A 341 -17.07 4.85 7.74
CA ARG A 341 -18.38 4.78 7.07
C ARG A 341 -19.47 4.10 7.91
N TYR A 342 -19.10 3.10 8.73
CA TYR A 342 -20.06 2.35 9.55
C TYR A 342 -20.51 3.13 10.78
N ARG A 343 -19.65 4.02 11.28
CA ARG A 343 -20.01 4.94 12.36
C ARG A 343 -21.01 6.02 11.92
N ASP A 344 -21.15 6.26 10.62
CA ASP A 344 -21.97 7.32 10.05
C ASP A 344 -21.60 8.71 10.61
N PRO A 345 -20.38 9.22 10.32
CA PRO A 345 -19.87 10.47 10.86
C PRO A 345 -20.70 11.66 10.40
N VAL A 346 -20.77 12.70 11.22
CA VAL A 346 -21.50 13.94 10.88
C VAL A 346 -20.69 14.73 9.87
N LEU A 347 -21.07 14.62 8.60
CA LEU A 347 -20.42 15.28 7.45
C LEU A 347 -21.37 16.25 6.77
N ASP A 348 -20.82 17.29 6.17
CA ASP A 348 -21.54 18.29 5.38
C ASP A 348 -20.59 19.00 4.39
N ARG A 349 -21.06 20.02 3.69
CA ARG A 349 -20.30 20.77 2.68
C ARG A 349 -19.15 21.59 3.25
N SER A 350 -19.15 21.87 4.54
CA SER A 350 -18.07 22.57 5.26
C SER A 350 -17.02 21.61 5.83
N THR A 351 -17.19 20.31 5.64
CA THR A 351 -16.25 19.28 6.06
C THR A 351 -15.22 18.98 4.98
N LEU A 352 -13.93 18.94 5.35
CA LEU A 352 -12.86 18.38 4.51
C LEU A 352 -12.48 17.00 5.04
N VAL A 353 -12.48 15.99 4.19
CA VAL A 353 -11.96 14.65 4.50
C VAL A 353 -10.62 14.49 3.79
N VAL A 354 -9.54 14.30 4.54
CA VAL A 354 -8.19 14.01 4.01
C VAL A 354 -7.99 12.50 4.07
N ALA A 355 -7.88 11.88 2.90
CA ALA A 355 -7.66 10.45 2.75
C ALA A 355 -6.18 10.16 2.49
N ILE A 356 -5.54 9.35 3.33
CA ILE A 356 -4.12 9.03 3.20
C ILE A 356 -3.95 7.57 2.79
N SER A 357 -3.27 7.34 1.66
CA SER A 357 -2.97 5.98 1.18
C SER A 357 -1.69 5.97 0.35
N GLN A 358 -0.74 5.10 0.69
CA GLN A 358 0.47 4.93 -0.13
C GLN A 358 0.12 4.44 -1.53
N SER A 359 -0.66 3.37 -1.65
CA SER A 359 -1.02 2.75 -2.93
C SER A 359 -2.12 3.50 -3.69
N GLY A 360 -2.95 4.28 -2.98
CA GLY A 360 -4.17 4.87 -3.52
C GLY A 360 -5.27 3.85 -3.90
N GLU A 361 -5.11 2.59 -3.45
CA GLU A 361 -5.97 1.45 -3.79
C GLU A 361 -6.48 0.73 -2.52
N THR A 362 -6.28 1.30 -1.33
CA THR A 362 -6.76 0.70 -0.07
C THR A 362 -8.28 0.71 -0.04
N ALA A 363 -8.91 -0.47 0.00
CA ALA A 363 -10.36 -0.62 -0.12
C ALA A 363 -11.13 0.21 0.92
N ASP A 364 -10.82 0.03 2.20
CA ASP A 364 -11.47 0.79 3.28
C ASP A 364 -11.35 2.30 3.10
N THR A 365 -10.16 2.80 2.70
CA THR A 365 -9.94 4.23 2.49
C THR A 365 -10.72 4.76 1.29
N LEU A 366 -10.81 3.97 0.22
CA LEU A 366 -11.61 4.31 -0.96
C LEU A 366 -13.10 4.41 -0.62
N GLU A 367 -13.62 3.45 0.14
CA GLU A 367 -15.02 3.46 0.56
C GLU A 367 -15.31 4.61 1.54
N ALA A 368 -14.36 4.97 2.40
CA ALA A 368 -14.47 6.17 3.24
C ALA A 368 -14.55 7.46 2.40
N VAL A 369 -13.75 7.57 1.31
CA VAL A 369 -13.83 8.69 0.34
C VAL A 369 -15.20 8.76 -0.32
N ARG A 370 -15.71 7.62 -0.80
CA ARG A 370 -17.03 7.53 -1.44
C ARG A 370 -18.14 7.94 -0.49
N HIS A 371 -18.13 7.41 0.73
CA HIS A 371 -19.07 7.78 1.78
C HIS A 371 -19.04 9.29 2.06
N ALA A 372 -17.85 9.89 2.18
CA ALA A 372 -17.70 11.33 2.40
C ALA A 372 -18.31 12.16 1.25
N LYS A 373 -18.08 11.75 0.01
CA LYS A 373 -18.65 12.43 -1.19
C LYS A 373 -20.16 12.31 -1.25
N ASP A 374 -20.74 11.17 -0.91
CA ASP A 374 -22.18 10.97 -0.84
C ASP A 374 -22.83 11.92 0.18
N GLN A 375 -22.14 12.18 1.28
CA GLN A 375 -22.53 13.17 2.32
C GLN A 375 -22.17 14.62 1.93
N LYS A 376 -21.65 14.85 0.70
CA LYS A 376 -21.27 16.17 0.16
C LYS A 376 -20.08 16.84 0.84
N ALA A 377 -19.28 16.12 1.60
CA ALA A 377 -17.99 16.60 2.11
C ALA A 377 -17.02 16.81 0.94
N LYS A 378 -16.04 17.71 1.13
CA LYS A 378 -14.90 17.86 0.25
C LYS A 378 -13.87 16.79 0.57
N VAL A 379 -13.18 16.25 -0.42
CA VAL A 379 -12.18 15.19 -0.23
C VAL A 379 -10.83 15.59 -0.83
N LEU A 380 -9.75 15.34 -0.08
CA LEU A 380 -8.37 15.55 -0.49
C LEU A 380 -7.57 14.26 -0.30
N ALA A 381 -6.81 13.85 -1.29
CA ALA A 381 -5.94 12.69 -1.19
C ALA A 381 -4.49 13.06 -0.90
N VAL A 382 -3.85 12.35 0.02
CA VAL A 382 -2.40 12.25 0.19
C VAL A 382 -1.99 10.87 -0.29
N CYS A 383 -1.31 10.78 -1.45
CA CYS A 383 -1.06 9.52 -2.12
C CYS A 383 0.33 9.45 -2.74
N ASN A 384 0.92 8.24 -2.84
CA ASN A 384 2.20 8.07 -3.51
C ASN A 384 2.07 7.61 -4.98
N THR A 385 1.00 6.88 -5.30
CA THR A 385 0.83 6.28 -6.63
C THR A 385 -0.03 7.16 -7.53
N ASN A 386 0.57 7.72 -8.57
CA ASN A 386 -0.12 8.46 -9.62
C ASN A 386 -1.13 7.57 -10.34
N GLY A 387 -2.29 8.14 -10.69
CA GLY A 387 -3.32 7.44 -11.48
C GLY A 387 -4.09 6.39 -10.69
N SER A 388 -3.82 6.19 -9.40
CA SER A 388 -4.58 5.26 -8.56
C SER A 388 -6.00 5.77 -8.26
N GLN A 389 -6.83 4.91 -7.68
CA GLN A 389 -8.28 5.15 -7.61
C GLN A 389 -8.66 6.27 -6.64
N ILE A 390 -8.05 6.30 -5.44
CA ILE A 390 -8.36 7.32 -4.43
C ILE A 390 -8.12 8.75 -4.96
N PRO A 391 -6.94 9.11 -5.54
CA PRO A 391 -6.71 10.43 -6.11
C PRO A 391 -7.72 10.83 -7.18
N ARG A 392 -8.15 9.90 -8.02
CA ARG A 392 -9.13 10.18 -9.08
C ARG A 392 -10.52 10.53 -8.57
N GLU A 393 -10.87 10.01 -7.41
CA GLU A 393 -12.17 10.28 -6.79
C GLU A 393 -12.15 11.54 -5.90
N CYS A 394 -10.99 12.12 -5.60
CA CYS A 394 -10.85 13.29 -4.73
C CYS A 394 -10.94 14.63 -5.45
N ASP A 395 -11.29 15.69 -4.73
CA ASP A 395 -11.39 17.07 -5.22
C ASP A 395 -10.04 17.79 -5.22
N ALA A 396 -9.07 17.31 -4.45
CA ALA A 396 -7.69 17.77 -4.44
C ALA A 396 -6.74 16.60 -4.16
N VAL A 397 -5.49 16.72 -4.63
CA VAL A 397 -4.47 15.68 -4.46
C VAL A 397 -3.13 16.32 -4.16
N ILE A 398 -2.38 15.70 -3.26
CA ILE A 398 -0.95 15.90 -3.10
C ILE A 398 -0.25 14.55 -3.22
N TYR A 399 0.74 14.46 -4.12
CA TYR A 399 1.52 13.25 -4.30
C TYR A 399 2.81 13.31 -3.49
N THR A 400 3.11 12.22 -2.77
CA THR A 400 4.32 12.14 -1.93
C THR A 400 5.59 11.90 -2.75
N ARG A 401 5.49 11.46 -3.99
CA ARG A 401 6.61 11.23 -4.94
C ARG A 401 7.78 10.44 -4.34
N ALA A 402 7.52 9.61 -3.34
CA ALA A 402 8.55 8.83 -2.65
C ALA A 402 9.12 7.66 -3.49
N GLY A 403 8.69 7.54 -4.75
CA GLY A 403 9.03 6.41 -5.61
C GLY A 403 8.38 5.09 -5.14
N PRO A 404 8.71 3.96 -5.77
CA PRO A 404 8.16 2.66 -5.39
C PRO A 404 8.68 2.25 -4.00
N GLU A 405 7.78 1.72 -3.17
CA GLU A 405 8.09 1.11 -1.88
C GLU A 405 7.65 -0.35 -1.93
N ILE A 406 8.65 -1.25 -1.93
CA ILE A 406 8.49 -2.70 -2.16
C ILE A 406 8.36 -3.47 -0.85
N GLY A 407 9.13 -3.08 0.18
CA GLY A 407 9.01 -3.65 1.51
C GLY A 407 7.56 -3.56 2.00
N VAL A 408 7.01 -4.67 2.53
CA VAL A 408 5.60 -4.70 2.95
C VAL A 408 5.35 -3.68 4.07
N ALA A 409 6.21 -3.65 5.08
CA ALA A 409 6.16 -2.65 6.14
C ALA A 409 6.62 -1.28 5.59
N SER A 410 5.78 -0.27 5.74
CA SER A 410 6.04 1.09 5.23
C SER A 410 7.14 1.79 6.03
N THR A 411 8.02 2.51 5.32
CA THR A 411 9.13 3.27 5.90
C THR A 411 9.22 4.68 5.32
N LYS A 412 9.79 4.83 4.12
CA LYS A 412 9.99 6.14 3.47
C LYS A 412 8.68 6.85 3.16
N THR A 413 7.63 6.11 2.80
CA THR A 413 6.34 6.71 2.52
C THR A 413 5.65 7.24 3.78
N PHE A 414 5.97 6.74 4.97
CA PHE A 414 5.49 7.33 6.22
C PHE A 414 6.04 8.76 6.42
N LEU A 415 7.35 8.96 6.27
CA LEU A 415 7.94 10.31 6.37
C LEU A 415 7.41 11.24 5.26
N ALA A 416 7.28 10.72 4.06
CA ALA A 416 6.69 11.44 2.93
C ALA A 416 5.22 11.83 3.20
N GLN A 417 4.43 10.96 3.81
CA GLN A 417 3.05 11.26 4.22
C GLN A 417 2.99 12.33 5.32
N ILE A 418 3.88 12.30 6.31
CA ILE A 418 3.97 13.36 7.32
C ILE A 418 4.26 14.70 6.64
N THR A 419 5.25 14.73 5.74
CA THR A 419 5.66 15.92 4.99
C THR A 419 4.49 16.46 4.17
N ALA A 420 3.81 15.61 3.38
CA ALA A 420 2.66 16.01 2.58
C ALA A 420 1.48 16.50 3.44
N ASN A 421 1.21 15.85 4.56
CA ASN A 421 0.18 16.30 5.51
C ASN A 421 0.48 17.68 6.09
N TYR A 422 1.76 17.99 6.32
CA TYR A 422 2.17 19.32 6.80
C TYR A 422 1.98 20.36 5.69
N LEU A 423 2.28 20.03 4.44
CA LEU A 423 1.96 20.90 3.30
C LEU A 423 0.44 21.15 3.19
N VAL A 424 -0.40 20.13 3.38
CA VAL A 424 -1.86 20.29 3.43
C VAL A 424 -2.26 21.25 4.57
N GLY A 425 -1.68 21.08 5.76
CA GLY A 425 -1.94 21.98 6.89
C GLY A 425 -1.56 23.43 6.61
N LEU A 426 -0.42 23.65 5.96
CA LEU A 426 0.05 25.00 5.56
C LEU A 426 -0.83 25.58 4.46
N ALA A 427 -1.24 24.79 3.46
CA ALA A 427 -2.16 25.23 2.40
C ALA A 427 -3.51 25.69 2.98
N LEU A 428 -4.07 24.93 3.94
CA LEU A 428 -5.28 25.32 4.66
C LEU A 428 -5.09 26.58 5.47
N ALA A 429 -3.98 26.72 6.21
CA ALA A 429 -3.66 27.90 7.00
C ALA A 429 -3.53 29.16 6.12
N GLN A 430 -2.86 29.01 4.97
CA GLN A 430 -2.73 30.05 3.96
C GLN A 430 -4.09 30.47 3.39
N ALA A 431 -4.91 29.54 2.92
CA ALA A 431 -6.22 29.81 2.34
C ALA A 431 -7.16 30.50 3.32
N ARG A 432 -7.07 30.15 4.60
CA ARG A 432 -7.86 30.73 5.71
C ARG A 432 -7.31 32.06 6.24
N GLY A 433 -6.07 32.41 5.89
CA GLY A 433 -5.38 33.58 6.40
C GLY A 433 -5.02 33.50 7.90
N THR A 434 -4.89 32.30 8.43
CA THR A 434 -4.41 32.06 9.81
C THR A 434 -2.89 32.10 9.91
N LYS A 435 -2.19 31.98 8.78
CA LYS A 435 -0.76 32.26 8.61
C LYS A 435 -0.54 33.20 7.44
N TYR A 436 0.35 34.18 7.63
CA TYR A 436 0.79 35.07 6.58
C TYR A 436 1.86 34.41 5.70
N PRO A 437 2.13 34.91 4.48
CA PRO A 437 3.10 34.28 3.56
C PRO A 437 4.48 34.06 4.19
N ASP A 438 5.01 35.02 4.94
CA ASP A 438 6.31 34.91 5.63
C ASP A 438 6.30 33.88 6.77
N GLU A 439 5.15 33.61 7.37
CA GLU A 439 4.99 32.56 8.38
C GLU A 439 4.90 31.18 7.71
N VAL A 440 4.21 31.09 6.57
CA VAL A 440 4.17 29.86 5.76
C VAL A 440 5.57 29.51 5.26
N GLU A 441 6.31 30.49 4.74
CA GLU A 441 7.69 30.31 4.29
C GLU A 441 8.60 29.79 5.41
N ARG A 442 8.50 30.37 6.61
CA ARG A 442 9.28 29.90 7.78
C ARG A 442 9.01 28.44 8.14
N GLU A 443 7.76 28.01 8.09
CA GLU A 443 7.43 26.60 8.34
C GLU A 443 7.92 25.71 7.19
N TYR A 444 7.80 26.16 5.94
CA TYR A 444 8.29 25.42 4.78
C TYR A 444 9.81 25.24 4.84
N LEU A 445 10.57 26.27 5.21
CA LEU A 445 12.03 26.19 5.41
C LEU A 445 12.43 25.16 6.49
N GLN A 446 11.58 24.95 7.53
CA GLN A 446 11.81 23.86 8.48
C GLN A 446 11.68 22.48 7.81
N LEU A 447 10.69 22.31 6.91
CA LEU A 447 10.54 21.07 6.14
C LEU A 447 11.69 20.89 5.14
N GLU A 448 12.11 21.96 4.48
CA GLU A 448 13.22 21.92 3.51
C GLU A 448 14.57 21.52 4.14
N ALA A 449 14.75 21.79 5.44
CA ALA A 449 15.92 21.33 6.18
C ALA A 449 15.88 19.85 6.58
N MET A 450 14.70 19.20 6.54
CA MET A 450 14.55 17.83 7.03
C MET A 450 15.36 16.78 6.27
N PRO A 451 15.53 16.81 4.94
CA PRO A 451 16.34 15.81 4.24
C PRO A 451 17.77 15.69 4.78
N GLU A 452 18.42 16.81 5.06
CA GLU A 452 19.77 16.82 5.65
C GLU A 452 19.76 16.24 7.09
N LEU A 453 18.79 16.63 7.90
CA LEU A 453 18.68 16.15 9.28
C LEU A 453 18.32 14.66 9.34
N VAL A 454 17.49 14.16 8.42
CA VAL A 454 17.22 12.73 8.24
C VAL A 454 18.50 11.98 7.86
N SER A 455 19.31 12.53 6.95
CA SER A 455 20.61 11.95 6.60
C SER A 455 21.55 11.84 7.81
N ARG A 456 21.60 12.87 8.66
CA ARG A 456 22.39 12.84 9.91
C ARG A 456 21.92 11.74 10.88
N VAL A 457 20.62 11.49 11.00
CA VAL A 457 20.12 10.37 11.82
C VAL A 457 20.59 9.04 11.25
N LEU A 458 20.57 8.90 9.91
CA LEU A 458 21.00 7.67 9.23
C LEU A 458 22.50 7.38 9.36
N GLU A 459 23.36 8.39 9.54
CA GLU A 459 24.79 8.19 9.78
C GLU A 459 25.10 7.40 11.06
N GLY A 460 24.23 7.49 12.09
CA GLY A 460 24.39 6.80 13.38
C GLY A 460 23.60 5.50 13.53
N ILE A 461 22.91 5.07 12.48
CA ILE A 461 21.82 4.08 12.57
C ILE A 461 22.30 2.64 12.86
N ASP A 462 23.56 2.31 12.54
CA ASP A 462 24.12 0.98 12.78
C ASP A 462 24.14 0.61 14.28
N SER A 463 24.34 1.60 15.14
CA SER A 463 24.29 1.41 16.59
C SER A 463 22.91 0.99 17.09
N VAL A 464 21.86 1.47 16.45
CA VAL A 464 20.46 1.09 16.74
C VAL A 464 20.18 -0.34 16.28
N ALA A 465 20.71 -0.73 15.12
CA ALA A 465 20.58 -2.10 14.62
C ALA A 465 21.33 -3.11 15.53
N GLU A 466 22.48 -2.72 16.08
CA GLU A 466 23.23 -3.54 17.05
C GLU A 466 22.48 -3.62 18.39
N LEU A 467 21.95 -2.50 18.89
CA LEU A 467 21.11 -2.47 20.09
C LEU A 467 19.89 -3.39 19.94
N ALA A 468 19.22 -3.37 18.81
CA ALA A 468 18.03 -4.17 18.52
C ALA A 468 18.28 -5.68 18.69
N ARG A 469 19.48 -6.17 18.35
CA ARG A 469 19.86 -7.59 18.50
C ARG A 469 19.84 -8.06 19.95
N GLN A 470 20.11 -7.17 20.91
CA GLN A 470 20.09 -7.49 22.34
C GLN A 470 18.69 -7.83 22.83
N PHE A 471 17.67 -7.26 22.20
CA PHE A 471 16.26 -7.44 22.56
C PHE A 471 15.53 -8.47 21.68
N ALA A 472 16.23 -9.19 20.82
CA ALA A 472 15.62 -10.17 19.92
C ALA A 472 14.90 -11.32 20.64
N THR A 473 15.27 -11.62 21.89
CA THR A 473 14.66 -12.68 22.71
C THR A 473 13.54 -12.18 23.63
N SER A 474 13.32 -10.87 23.73
CA SER A 474 12.25 -10.31 24.56
C SER A 474 10.89 -10.79 24.11
N SER A 475 9.98 -11.00 25.07
CA SER A 475 8.59 -11.44 24.80
C SER A 475 7.71 -10.30 24.30
N ALA A 476 7.96 -9.08 24.80
CA ALA A 476 7.22 -7.87 24.46
C ALA A 476 8.14 -6.64 24.50
N VAL A 477 7.71 -5.56 23.88
CA VAL A 477 8.31 -4.22 23.96
C VAL A 477 7.19 -3.19 24.09
N LEU A 478 7.31 -2.27 25.02
CA LEU A 478 6.38 -1.15 25.13
C LEU A 478 6.99 0.12 24.53
N PHE A 479 6.11 0.98 24.01
CA PHE A 479 6.50 2.24 23.39
C PHE A 479 5.73 3.39 24.04
N LEU A 480 6.45 4.42 24.47
CA LEU A 480 5.85 5.56 25.18
C LEU A 480 6.14 6.86 24.44
N GLY A 481 5.14 7.72 24.35
CA GLY A 481 5.28 9.06 23.82
C GLY A 481 4.26 10.03 24.42
N ARG A 482 4.53 11.32 24.24
CA ARG A 482 3.57 12.40 24.54
C ARG A 482 3.49 13.34 23.36
N HIS A 483 2.29 13.97 23.16
CA HIS A 483 2.06 14.88 22.04
C HIS A 483 2.42 14.18 20.71
N VAL A 484 3.19 14.77 19.82
CA VAL A 484 3.62 14.13 18.55
C VAL A 484 4.44 12.84 18.74
N GLY A 485 5.06 12.64 19.90
CA GLY A 485 5.75 11.40 20.23
C GLY A 485 4.82 10.21 20.46
N TYR A 486 3.54 10.43 20.76
CA TYR A 486 2.58 9.33 20.92
C TYR A 486 2.26 8.61 19.60
N PRO A 487 1.89 9.28 18.51
CA PRO A 487 1.76 8.62 17.20
C PRO A 487 3.04 7.92 16.72
N VAL A 488 4.21 8.48 17.02
CA VAL A 488 5.51 7.84 16.72
C VAL A 488 5.69 6.55 17.52
N ALA A 489 5.32 6.54 18.80
CA ALA A 489 5.33 5.34 19.63
C ALA A 489 4.38 4.24 19.09
N LEU A 490 3.19 4.63 18.61
CA LEU A 490 2.24 3.71 17.95
C LEU A 490 2.85 3.10 16.67
N GLU A 491 3.52 3.92 15.86
CA GLU A 491 4.18 3.47 14.64
C GLU A 491 5.34 2.50 14.92
N GLY A 492 6.18 2.79 15.91
CA GLY A 492 7.25 1.88 16.35
C GLY A 492 6.71 0.54 16.81
N ALA A 493 5.64 0.54 17.60
CA ALA A 493 4.97 -0.68 18.03
C ALA A 493 4.37 -1.47 16.85
N LEU A 494 3.79 -0.79 15.86
CA LEU A 494 3.28 -1.42 14.65
C LEU A 494 4.40 -2.09 13.86
N LYS A 495 5.51 -1.39 13.60
CA LYS A 495 6.67 -1.95 12.88
C LYS A 495 7.22 -3.20 13.55
N LEU A 496 7.32 -3.20 14.87
CA LEU A 496 7.83 -4.37 15.59
C LEU A 496 6.87 -5.57 15.52
N LYS A 497 5.55 -5.34 15.60
CA LYS A 497 4.54 -6.38 15.37
C LYS A 497 4.61 -6.98 13.98
N GLU A 498 4.70 -6.13 12.96
CA GLU A 498 4.72 -6.54 11.55
C GLU A 498 5.95 -7.39 11.20
N LEU A 499 7.12 -6.97 11.65
CA LEU A 499 8.40 -7.53 11.22
C LEU A 499 8.90 -8.66 12.12
N ALA A 500 8.85 -8.46 13.44
CA ALA A 500 9.43 -9.38 14.42
C ALA A 500 8.41 -10.34 15.05
N TYR A 501 7.11 -10.16 14.74
CA TYR A 501 6.01 -10.95 15.32
C TYR A 501 6.03 -10.94 16.86
N MET A 502 6.44 -9.81 17.41
CA MET A 502 6.56 -9.57 18.84
C MET A 502 5.33 -8.79 19.32
N HIS A 503 4.82 -9.12 20.50
CA HIS A 503 3.81 -8.27 21.12
C HIS A 503 4.42 -6.90 21.43
N ALA A 504 3.90 -5.87 20.82
CA ALA A 504 4.38 -4.51 20.99
C ALA A 504 3.18 -3.56 21.08
N GLU A 505 3.24 -2.64 22.03
CA GLU A 505 2.12 -1.73 22.29
C GLU A 505 2.62 -0.31 22.57
N GLY A 506 1.96 0.66 21.93
CA GLY A 506 2.25 2.08 22.09
C GLY A 506 1.25 2.76 23.00
N PHE A 507 1.72 3.57 23.95
CA PHE A 507 0.87 4.29 24.89
C PHE A 507 1.16 5.78 24.91
N ALA A 508 0.13 6.59 25.10
CA ALA A 508 0.29 7.92 25.62
C ALA A 508 0.86 7.79 27.05
N ALA A 509 2.08 8.29 27.28
CA ALA A 509 2.79 8.01 28.54
C ALA A 509 2.05 8.48 29.80
N GLY A 510 1.12 9.44 29.66
CA GLY A 510 0.23 9.84 30.76
C GLY A 510 -0.75 8.76 31.19
N GLU A 511 -1.20 7.92 30.25
CA GLU A 511 -2.14 6.83 30.49
C GLU A 511 -1.51 5.62 31.18
N LEU A 512 -0.19 5.56 31.26
CA LEU A 512 0.52 4.44 31.89
C LEU A 512 -0.02 4.12 33.30
N LYS A 513 -0.33 5.15 34.08
CA LYS A 513 -0.84 5.03 35.45
C LYS A 513 -2.29 4.51 35.52
N HIS A 514 -3.01 4.54 34.44
CA HIS A 514 -4.42 4.16 34.36
C HIS A 514 -4.64 2.70 33.92
N GLY A 515 -3.61 1.86 34.07
CA GLY A 515 -3.66 0.43 33.78
C GLY A 515 -2.36 -0.16 33.24
N PRO A 516 -1.83 0.36 32.10
CA PRO A 516 -0.69 -0.29 31.40
C PRO A 516 0.58 -0.45 32.22
N ILE A 517 0.79 0.35 33.28
CA ILE A 517 1.93 0.22 34.18
C ILE A 517 2.00 -1.17 34.88
N ALA A 518 0.87 -1.89 34.93
CA ALA A 518 0.82 -3.25 35.43
C ALA A 518 1.59 -4.26 34.56
N LEU A 519 1.90 -3.91 33.30
CA LEU A 519 2.70 -4.73 32.38
C LEU A 519 4.20 -4.59 32.63
N ILE A 520 4.62 -3.58 33.39
CA ILE A 520 6.05 -3.36 33.64
C ILE A 520 6.56 -4.40 34.63
N GLU A 521 7.58 -5.13 34.19
CA GLU A 521 8.31 -6.12 34.96
C GLU A 521 9.82 -5.95 34.76
N ASP A 522 10.62 -6.66 35.54
CA ASP A 522 12.08 -6.63 35.43
C ASP A 522 12.52 -7.01 34.00
N ASP A 523 13.49 -6.26 33.49
CA ASP A 523 14.09 -6.42 32.15
C ASP A 523 13.15 -6.20 30.96
N LEU A 524 11.91 -5.72 31.16
CA LEU A 524 11.03 -5.36 30.06
C LEU A 524 11.57 -4.14 29.29
N PRO A 525 11.86 -4.25 27.98
CA PRO A 525 12.30 -3.09 27.20
C PRO A 525 11.15 -2.12 26.95
N VAL A 526 11.40 -0.85 27.26
CA VAL A 526 10.47 0.25 27.01
C VAL A 526 11.16 1.34 26.19
N ILE A 527 10.68 1.56 24.98
CA ILE A 527 11.19 2.61 24.09
C ILE A 527 10.41 3.89 24.34
N VAL A 528 11.11 4.99 24.58
CA VAL A 528 10.52 6.27 24.94
C VAL A 528 10.92 7.35 23.93
N VAL A 529 9.93 8.00 23.30
CA VAL A 529 10.15 9.13 22.40
C VAL A 529 10.04 10.42 23.19
N MET A 530 11.19 11.05 23.47
CA MET A 530 11.27 12.26 24.29
C MET A 530 10.93 13.51 23.46
N PRO A 531 10.07 14.41 23.97
CA PRO A 531 9.93 15.75 23.41
C PRO A 531 11.14 16.62 23.73
N SER A 532 11.36 17.67 22.92
CA SER A 532 12.47 18.61 23.10
C SER A 532 12.42 19.29 24.49
N PRO A 533 13.53 19.31 25.24
CA PRO A 533 13.61 20.07 26.48
C PRO A 533 13.54 21.59 26.26
N LYS A 534 13.93 22.07 25.07
CA LYS A 534 13.91 23.50 24.74
C LYS A 534 12.57 23.97 24.21
N ASN A 535 11.99 23.17 23.28
CA ASN A 535 10.78 23.55 22.58
C ASN A 535 9.48 23.08 23.29
N ALA A 536 9.58 22.10 24.19
CA ALA A 536 8.44 21.50 24.90
C ALA A 536 8.79 21.12 26.36
N ALA A 537 9.43 22.01 27.11
CA ALA A 537 9.99 21.76 28.46
C ALA A 537 9.00 21.12 29.44
N MET A 538 7.72 21.52 29.41
CA MET A 538 6.70 20.93 30.29
C MET A 538 6.43 19.46 29.93
N LEU A 539 6.26 19.15 28.63
CA LEU A 539 6.03 17.79 28.16
C LEU A 539 7.24 16.91 28.48
N HIS A 540 8.46 17.43 28.24
CA HIS A 540 9.72 16.77 28.56
C HIS A 540 9.78 16.40 30.05
N SER A 541 9.58 17.34 30.95
CA SER A 541 9.57 17.12 32.39
C SER A 541 8.53 16.07 32.84
N LYS A 542 7.33 16.06 32.21
CA LYS A 542 6.30 15.07 32.50
C LYS A 542 6.68 13.67 32.02
N LEU A 543 7.29 13.57 30.84
CA LEU A 543 7.73 12.26 30.31
C LEU A 543 8.91 11.71 31.10
N LEU A 544 9.86 12.56 31.52
CA LEU A 544 10.95 12.19 32.41
C LEU A 544 10.42 11.57 33.73
N SER A 545 9.32 12.11 34.30
CA SER A 545 8.69 11.48 35.46
C SER A 545 8.15 10.08 35.14
N ASN A 546 7.59 9.86 33.94
CA ASN A 546 7.13 8.53 33.52
C ASN A 546 8.31 7.54 33.37
N ILE A 547 9.45 7.97 32.84
CA ILE A 547 10.65 7.13 32.76
C ILE A 547 11.06 6.66 34.15
N ARG A 548 11.14 7.55 35.13
CA ARG A 548 11.46 7.20 36.52
C ARG A 548 10.49 6.18 37.14
N GLU A 549 9.23 6.29 36.79
CA GLU A 549 8.18 5.38 37.29
C GLU A 549 8.33 3.96 36.75
N ILE A 550 8.71 3.80 35.47
CA ILE A 550 8.93 2.49 34.88
C ILE A 550 10.28 1.88 35.32
N GLN A 551 11.34 2.70 35.44
CA GLN A 551 12.63 2.24 35.96
C GLN A 551 12.51 1.74 37.42
N ALA A 552 11.71 2.41 38.24
CA ALA A 552 11.46 1.96 39.61
C ALA A 552 10.79 0.57 39.68
N ARG A 553 10.35 0.02 38.56
CA ARG A 553 9.73 -1.31 38.40
C ARG A 553 10.57 -2.28 37.57
N GLY A 554 11.84 -1.94 37.32
CA GLY A 554 12.77 -2.83 36.65
C GLY A 554 12.77 -2.77 35.12
N ALA A 555 12.03 -1.85 34.47
CA ALA A 555 12.06 -1.69 33.03
C ALA A 555 13.45 -1.27 32.52
N VAL A 556 13.86 -1.80 31.36
CA VAL A 556 15.02 -1.31 30.59
C VAL A 556 14.57 -0.21 29.67
N THR A 557 15.13 0.98 29.82
CA THR A 557 14.72 2.17 29.07
C THR A 557 15.61 2.43 27.87
N ILE A 558 15.00 2.48 26.68
CA ILE A 558 15.62 2.89 25.42
C ILE A 558 15.03 4.24 25.06
N VAL A 559 15.80 5.30 25.17
CA VAL A 559 15.27 6.67 25.02
C VAL A 559 15.77 7.29 23.73
N ILE A 560 14.84 7.78 22.90
CA ILE A 560 15.12 8.62 21.72
C ILE A 560 14.94 10.07 22.16
N ALA A 561 16.02 10.85 22.17
CA ALA A 561 16.02 12.24 22.63
C ALA A 561 16.84 13.14 21.70
N GLU A 562 16.66 14.46 21.82
CA GLU A 562 17.49 15.38 21.06
C GLU A 562 18.93 15.39 21.56
N GLU A 563 19.87 15.60 20.65
CA GLU A 563 21.31 15.67 20.96
C GLU A 563 21.59 16.73 22.05
N GLY A 564 22.43 16.34 23.04
CA GLY A 564 22.80 17.18 24.16
C GLY A 564 21.73 17.33 25.25
N ASP A 565 20.72 16.47 25.30
CA ASP A 565 19.77 16.38 26.42
C ASP A 565 20.40 15.67 27.62
N GLU A 566 21.20 16.39 28.38
CA GLU A 566 21.85 15.88 29.58
C GLU A 566 20.87 15.57 30.73
N THR A 567 19.62 16.05 30.65
CA THR A 567 18.63 15.84 31.72
C THR A 567 18.00 14.45 31.66
N VAL A 568 17.91 13.83 30.48
CA VAL A 568 17.36 12.49 30.30
C VAL A 568 18.46 11.41 30.42
N ARG A 569 19.71 11.75 30.09
CA ARG A 569 20.85 10.82 30.07
C ARG A 569 20.97 9.93 31.32
N PRO A 570 20.81 10.43 32.58
CA PRO A 570 20.87 9.58 33.77
C PRO A 570 19.73 8.56 33.90
N TYR A 571 18.71 8.67 33.08
CA TYR A 571 17.50 7.85 33.12
C TYR A 571 17.30 7.03 31.84
N ALA A 572 18.31 6.94 31.01
CA ALA A 572 18.31 6.13 29.80
C ALA A 572 19.35 5.01 29.95
N ASP A 573 18.91 3.75 30.00
CA ASP A 573 19.83 2.62 29.93
C ASP A 573 20.51 2.59 28.55
N HIS A 574 19.75 2.96 27.51
CA HIS A 574 20.23 3.18 26.15
C HIS A 574 19.67 4.51 25.63
N LEU A 575 20.57 5.37 25.14
CA LEU A 575 20.21 6.68 24.58
C LEU A 575 20.49 6.71 23.07
N ILE A 576 19.47 7.08 22.31
CA ILE A 576 19.56 7.32 20.86
C ILE A 576 19.35 8.81 20.64
N GLU A 577 20.38 9.48 20.16
CA GLU A 577 20.33 10.94 19.95
C GLU A 577 19.89 11.28 18.53
N ILE A 578 19.01 12.27 18.40
CA ILE A 578 18.52 12.82 17.14
C ILE A 578 18.78 14.32 17.08
N PRO A 579 18.94 14.94 15.89
CA PRO A 579 19.11 16.39 15.75
C PRO A 579 18.01 17.20 16.42
N VAL A 580 18.37 18.40 16.89
CA VAL A 580 17.42 19.35 17.52
C VAL A 580 16.53 19.98 16.45
N VAL A 581 15.21 19.86 16.60
CA VAL A 581 14.20 20.47 15.73
C VAL A 581 12.99 20.95 16.53
N PRO A 582 12.16 21.87 15.99
CA PRO A 582 10.89 22.20 16.61
C PRO A 582 10.02 20.94 16.79
N THR A 583 9.23 20.90 17.86
CA THR A 583 8.49 19.70 18.30
C THR A 583 7.62 19.07 17.21
N LEU A 584 6.97 19.88 16.38
CA LEU A 584 6.12 19.35 15.29
C LEU A 584 6.90 18.56 14.24
N TYR A 585 8.17 18.88 14.00
CA TYR A 585 9.02 18.22 13.00
C TYR A 585 9.79 17.01 13.55
N GLN A 586 9.83 16.85 14.87
CA GLN A 586 10.54 15.76 15.55
C GLN A 586 10.11 14.36 15.07
N PRO A 587 8.85 14.08 14.70
CA PRO A 587 8.43 12.79 14.15
C PRO A 587 9.21 12.34 12.93
N LEU A 588 9.64 13.27 12.04
CA LEU A 588 10.43 12.95 10.85
C LEU A 588 11.81 12.37 11.18
N LEU A 589 12.34 12.65 12.37
CA LEU A 589 13.63 12.16 12.84
C LEU A 589 13.48 10.96 13.78
N SER A 590 12.57 11.06 14.77
CA SER A 590 12.42 10.06 15.83
C SER A 590 11.81 8.73 15.37
N THR A 591 11.16 8.69 14.20
CA THR A 591 10.63 7.45 13.62
C THR A 591 11.72 6.54 13.06
N ILE A 592 12.79 7.11 12.51
CA ILE A 592 13.86 6.36 11.82
C ILE A 592 14.52 5.31 12.73
N PRO A 593 14.95 5.64 13.95
CA PRO A 593 15.48 4.64 14.88
C PRO A 593 14.50 3.49 15.16
N LEU A 594 13.20 3.77 15.22
CA LEU A 594 12.18 2.75 15.48
C LEU A 594 12.04 1.76 14.31
N GLN A 595 12.12 2.24 13.08
CA GLN A 595 12.10 1.40 11.87
C GLN A 595 13.31 0.47 11.85
N VAL A 596 14.50 1.01 12.13
CA VAL A 596 15.75 0.24 12.17
C VAL A 596 15.76 -0.75 13.33
N PHE A 597 15.26 -0.35 14.50
CA PHE A 597 15.13 -1.25 15.65
C PHE A 597 14.25 -2.45 15.31
N ALA A 598 13.08 -2.22 14.71
CA ALA A 598 12.17 -3.28 14.31
C ALA A 598 12.78 -4.23 13.26
N ALA A 599 13.47 -3.68 12.25
CA ALA A 599 14.19 -4.45 11.24
C ALA A 599 15.33 -5.28 11.88
N GLY A 600 16.11 -4.67 12.77
CA GLY A 600 17.22 -5.35 13.46
C GLY A 600 16.76 -6.51 14.34
N VAL A 601 15.66 -6.34 15.09
CA VAL A 601 15.04 -7.44 15.86
C VAL A 601 14.57 -8.56 14.95
N ALA A 602 13.91 -8.23 13.84
CA ALA A 602 13.41 -9.22 12.87
C ALA A 602 14.56 -10.02 12.23
N GLN A 603 15.62 -9.34 11.80
CA GLN A 603 16.82 -9.98 11.25
C GLN A 603 17.50 -10.92 12.28
N ALA A 604 17.65 -10.47 13.54
CA ALA A 604 18.22 -11.28 14.61
C ALA A 604 17.38 -12.54 14.91
N ARG A 605 16.07 -12.49 14.65
CA ARG A 605 15.17 -13.64 14.73
C ARG A 605 15.16 -14.51 13.46
N GLY A 606 15.88 -14.13 12.41
CA GLY A 606 15.93 -14.85 11.13
C GLY A 606 14.69 -14.65 10.26
N TYR A 607 13.95 -13.56 10.44
CA TYR A 607 12.75 -13.25 9.65
C TYR A 607 13.08 -12.39 8.43
N ASP A 608 12.28 -12.57 7.39
CA ASP A 608 12.35 -11.77 6.17
C ASP A 608 11.63 -10.43 6.40
N VAL A 609 12.38 -9.33 6.44
CA VAL A 609 11.83 -8.00 6.72
C VAL A 609 11.06 -7.41 5.54
N ASP A 610 11.32 -7.87 4.31
CA ASP A 610 10.61 -7.40 3.12
C ASP A 610 9.23 -8.05 2.97
N LYS A 611 9.12 -9.34 3.39
CA LYS A 611 7.94 -10.18 3.19
C LYS A 611 7.52 -10.84 4.51
N PRO A 612 7.04 -10.06 5.49
CA PRO A 612 6.57 -10.60 6.75
C PRO A 612 5.32 -11.46 6.54
N ARG A 613 5.21 -12.55 7.30
CA ARG A 613 4.08 -13.50 7.17
C ARG A 613 2.74 -12.81 7.39
N ASN A 614 1.70 -13.27 6.69
CA ASN A 614 0.32 -12.82 6.83
C ASN A 614 0.09 -11.32 6.53
N LEU A 615 1.02 -10.65 5.85
CA LEU A 615 0.86 -9.26 5.44
C LEU A 615 1.03 -9.09 3.94
N ALA A 616 0.33 -8.13 3.38
CA ALA A 616 0.46 -7.70 1.99
C ALA A 616 0.73 -6.20 1.94
N LYS A 617 1.45 -5.74 0.91
CA LYS A 617 1.80 -4.31 0.76
C LYS A 617 0.58 -3.40 0.65
N SER A 618 -0.48 -3.85 0.02
CA SER A 618 -1.74 -3.11 -0.12
C SER A 618 -2.93 -4.04 0.12
N VAL A 619 -3.92 -3.55 0.85
CA VAL A 619 -5.19 -4.25 1.11
C VAL A 619 -6.27 -3.64 0.21
N THR A 620 -6.67 -4.37 -0.83
CA THR A 620 -7.64 -3.93 -1.86
C THR A 620 -8.97 -4.64 -1.79
N VAL A 621 -9.18 -5.38 -0.71
CA VAL A 621 -10.43 -6.07 -0.37
C VAL A 621 -10.79 -5.73 1.08
N GLU A 622 -12.07 -5.71 1.38
CA GLU A 622 -12.60 -5.60 2.75
C GLU A 622 -12.69 -6.96 3.42
#